data_8fc0045d7e6c4f424fb5d43783aed5b2
#
_entry.id   8fc0045d7e6c4f424fb5d43783aed5b2
#
_cell.length_a   1.000
_cell.length_b   1.000
_cell.length_c   1.000
_cell.angle_alpha   90.00
_cell.angle_beta   90.00
_cell.angle_gamma   90.00
#
_symmetry.space_group_name_H-M   'P 1'
#
loop_
_entity.id
_entity.type
_entity.pdbx_description
1 polymer ?
#
loop_
_entity_poly.entity_id
_entity_poly.type
_entity_poly.pdbx_seq_one_letter_code
_entity_poly.pdbx_strand_id
1 'polypeptide(L)'
;YSGERLLKAGNPMDYEFALLVTPVKPIDLKGQFTNRYYHNSSKPVPTDEDVKAGVRVINIHHANEYNPFINYPFLTVDKMKEFTRKWHGKGCKVKLYYTLRELTSAVTEIWAIRSLGDEILRGGNGGGFPWCREHLVTGYTPQWYQHFDHTDDTGIVADAAILTSESNSRWYNYYVEGLRWMVENMDIDGIYLDDVSYDRRILKRMRRAMESVKPGCIIDLHSNTGFSKGPANQYADFFPYIDKVWFGESFLYDKMPPANWL
;
A
#
# COMPACT_ATOMS: atom_id res chain seq x y z
N TYR A 1 -6.53 -14.88 -24.93
CA TYR A 1 -6.90 -14.31 -26.24
C TYR A 1 -6.38 -12.88 -26.34
N SER A 2 -5.50 -12.62 -27.32
CA SER A 2 -4.84 -11.32 -27.52
C SER A 2 -5.62 -10.35 -28.41
N GLY A 3 -6.81 -10.73 -28.85
CA GLY A 3 -7.60 -10.02 -29.84
C GLY A 3 -7.10 -10.28 -31.27
N GLU A 4 -7.82 -9.76 -32.26
CA GLU A 4 -7.39 -9.81 -33.65
C GLU A 4 -6.21 -8.86 -33.86
N ARG A 5 -5.17 -9.32 -34.53
CA ARG A 5 -3.94 -8.59 -34.84
C ARG A 5 -3.56 -8.78 -36.28
N LEU A 6 -3.21 -7.70 -36.93
CA LEU A 6 -2.64 -7.75 -38.28
C LEU A 6 -1.12 -7.87 -38.17
N LEU A 7 -0.59 -9.01 -38.61
CA LEU A 7 0.87 -9.19 -38.75
C LEU A 7 1.33 -8.49 -40.02
N LYS A 8 2.19 -7.52 -39.86
CA LYS A 8 2.83 -6.80 -40.96
C LYS A 8 4.23 -7.35 -41.17
N ALA A 9 4.65 -7.51 -42.42
CA ALA A 9 6.01 -7.91 -42.73
C ALA A 9 7.01 -6.91 -42.12
N GLY A 10 8.03 -7.42 -41.43
CA GLY A 10 9.05 -6.60 -40.77
C GLY A 10 8.68 -6.07 -39.36
N ASN A 11 7.44 -6.31 -38.90
CA ASN A 11 7.02 -5.94 -37.54
C ASN A 11 6.72 -7.22 -36.72
N PRO A 12 7.70 -7.79 -36.01
CA PRO A 12 7.46 -8.93 -35.16
C PRO A 12 6.50 -8.57 -34.02
N MET A 13 5.72 -9.52 -33.58
CA MET A 13 4.96 -9.42 -32.35
C MET A 13 5.55 -10.38 -31.33
N ASP A 14 5.97 -9.81 -30.21
CA ASP A 14 6.49 -10.58 -29.09
C ASP A 14 5.41 -10.80 -28.06
N TYR A 15 5.33 -12.03 -27.54
CA TYR A 15 4.42 -12.37 -26.46
C TYR A 15 5.24 -12.94 -25.31
N GLU A 16 5.05 -12.35 -24.14
CA GLU A 16 5.59 -12.86 -22.90
C GLU A 16 4.44 -13.46 -22.06
N PHE A 17 4.65 -14.64 -21.53
CA PHE A 17 3.68 -15.28 -20.65
C PHE A 17 4.39 -16.07 -19.57
N ALA A 18 3.70 -16.24 -18.43
CA ALA A 18 4.18 -17.04 -17.32
C ALA A 18 3.15 -18.11 -16.92
N LEU A 19 3.64 -19.22 -16.44
CA LEU A 19 2.81 -20.26 -15.83
C LEU A 19 2.95 -20.18 -14.30
N LEU A 20 1.81 -20.02 -13.63
CA LEU A 20 1.76 -20.03 -12.17
C LEU A 20 1.11 -21.34 -11.71
N VAL A 21 1.90 -22.16 -11.03
CA VAL A 21 1.40 -23.41 -10.44
C VAL A 21 0.74 -23.10 -9.10
N THR A 22 -0.51 -23.48 -8.93
CA THR A 22 -1.28 -23.27 -7.69
C THR A 22 -1.52 -24.58 -6.95
N PRO A 23 -1.63 -24.55 -5.61
CA PRO A 23 -1.50 -23.37 -4.75
C PRO A 23 -0.05 -22.87 -4.68
N VAL A 24 0.13 -21.56 -4.76
CA VAL A 24 1.46 -20.92 -4.75
C VAL A 24 2.12 -20.93 -3.37
N LYS A 25 1.32 -21.16 -2.34
CA LYS A 25 1.71 -21.32 -0.94
C LYS A 25 0.62 -22.09 -0.19
N PRO A 26 0.92 -22.63 1.01
CA PRO A 26 -0.12 -23.21 1.86
C PRO A 26 -1.21 -22.19 2.17
N ILE A 27 -2.47 -22.62 2.10
CA ILE A 27 -3.63 -21.78 2.41
C ILE A 27 -3.90 -21.86 3.91
N ASP A 28 -3.92 -20.70 4.58
CA ASP A 28 -4.41 -20.60 5.97
C ASP A 28 -5.94 -20.57 5.98
N LEU A 29 -6.54 -21.75 5.88
CA LEU A 29 -8.00 -21.89 5.91
C LEU A 29 -8.61 -21.34 7.20
N LYS A 30 -7.94 -21.56 8.33
CA LYS A 30 -8.43 -21.08 9.63
C LYS A 30 -8.45 -19.55 9.64
N GLY A 31 -7.36 -18.90 9.23
CA GLY A 31 -7.26 -17.45 9.15
C GLY A 31 -8.28 -16.82 8.22
N GLN A 32 -8.62 -17.48 7.10
CA GLN A 32 -9.66 -16.99 6.18
C GLN A 32 -11.03 -16.84 6.86
N PHE A 33 -11.37 -17.73 7.80
CA PHE A 33 -12.64 -17.68 8.49
C PHE A 33 -12.60 -16.94 9.83
N THR A 34 -11.44 -16.88 10.50
CA THR A 34 -11.32 -16.29 11.85
C THR A 34 -10.77 -14.88 11.85
N ASN A 35 -9.99 -14.46 10.85
CA ASN A 35 -9.44 -13.11 10.76
C ASN A 35 -10.50 -12.15 10.22
N ARG A 36 -11.40 -11.70 11.08
CA ARG A 36 -12.34 -10.64 10.76
C ARG A 36 -11.65 -9.30 10.92
N TYR A 37 -11.78 -8.46 9.90
CA TYR A 37 -11.09 -7.17 9.81
C TYR A 37 -11.97 -6.04 10.31
N TYR A 38 -11.35 -5.12 11.04
CA TYR A 38 -11.85 -3.79 11.29
C TYR A 38 -11.04 -2.81 10.43
N HIS A 39 -11.72 -2.13 9.53
CA HIS A 39 -11.13 -1.11 8.66
C HIS A 39 -12.11 0.05 8.56
N ASN A 40 -11.79 1.16 9.23
CA ASN A 40 -12.61 2.37 9.22
C ASN A 40 -11.70 3.59 9.31
N SER A 41 -11.69 4.40 8.27
CA SER A 41 -10.83 5.59 8.19
C SER A 41 -11.28 6.67 9.17
N SER A 42 -12.60 6.86 9.35
CA SER A 42 -13.17 7.89 10.24
C SER A 42 -13.15 7.51 11.72
N LYS A 43 -13.13 6.21 12.01
CA LYS A 43 -13.07 5.68 13.38
C LYS A 43 -12.00 4.60 13.45
N PRO A 44 -10.72 4.96 13.58
CA PRO A 44 -9.63 4.01 13.46
C PRO A 44 -9.56 3.01 14.63
N VAL A 45 -10.21 3.31 15.75
CA VAL A 45 -10.19 2.48 16.97
C VAL A 45 -11.49 1.69 17.07
N PRO A 46 -11.42 0.35 17.02
CA PRO A 46 -12.60 -0.49 17.29
C PRO A 46 -13.04 -0.42 18.75
N THR A 47 -14.26 -0.82 18.99
CA THR A 47 -14.83 -0.96 20.35
C THR A 47 -14.62 -2.38 20.91
N ASP A 48 -14.90 -2.56 22.19
CA ASP A 48 -14.89 -3.90 22.79
C ASP A 48 -16.02 -4.77 22.23
N GLU A 49 -17.12 -4.16 21.82
CA GLU A 49 -18.23 -4.84 21.14
C GLU A 49 -17.80 -5.37 19.76
N ASP A 50 -16.99 -4.63 19.02
CA ASP A 50 -16.45 -5.11 17.74
C ASP A 50 -15.58 -6.35 17.94
N VAL A 51 -14.75 -6.37 18.99
CA VAL A 51 -13.93 -7.53 19.33
C VAL A 51 -14.81 -8.72 19.76
N LYS A 52 -15.85 -8.49 20.56
CA LYS A 52 -16.83 -9.53 20.93
C LYS A 52 -17.58 -10.04 19.71
N ALA A 53 -17.87 -9.18 18.75
CA ALA A 53 -18.48 -9.55 17.46
C ALA A 53 -17.53 -10.32 16.53
N GLY A 54 -16.24 -10.45 16.90
CA GLY A 54 -15.29 -11.31 16.22
C GLY A 54 -14.18 -10.62 15.47
N VAL A 55 -14.00 -9.30 15.61
CA VAL A 55 -12.83 -8.60 15.06
C VAL A 55 -11.54 -9.20 15.60
N ARG A 56 -10.60 -9.50 14.71
CA ARG A 56 -9.29 -10.09 15.03
C ARG A 56 -8.12 -9.41 14.32
N VAL A 57 -8.39 -8.56 13.34
CA VAL A 57 -7.37 -7.78 12.64
C VAL A 57 -7.85 -6.34 12.53
N ILE A 58 -7.04 -5.41 13.01
CA ILE A 58 -7.32 -3.97 12.95
C ILE A 58 -6.38 -3.36 11.91
N ASN A 59 -6.94 -2.68 10.94
CA ASN A 59 -6.19 -1.99 9.91
C ASN A 59 -6.27 -0.49 10.14
N ILE A 60 -5.15 0.12 10.55
CA ILE A 60 -5.05 1.56 10.79
C ILE A 60 -4.74 2.26 9.47
N HIS A 61 -5.69 3.03 9.01
CA HIS A 61 -5.55 3.90 7.83
C HIS A 61 -4.63 5.09 8.14
N HIS A 62 -4.24 5.88 7.14
CA HIS A 62 -3.60 7.18 7.34
C HIS A 62 -4.63 8.26 7.71
N ALA A 63 -4.17 9.49 7.97
CA ALA A 63 -4.97 10.67 8.32
C ALA A 63 -5.73 10.55 9.65
N ASN A 64 -5.07 9.97 10.67
CA ASN A 64 -5.57 9.91 12.04
C ASN A 64 -4.41 10.04 13.06
N GLU A 65 -4.75 10.11 14.32
CA GLU A 65 -3.76 10.31 15.38
C GLU A 65 -2.70 9.22 15.54
N TYR A 66 -2.93 8.01 15.00
CA TYR A 66 -1.99 6.88 15.08
C TYR A 66 -1.10 6.78 13.84
N ASN A 67 -1.60 7.20 12.69
CA ASN A 67 -0.90 7.22 11.41
C ASN A 67 -1.27 8.52 10.67
N PRO A 68 -0.74 9.67 11.11
CA PRO A 68 -1.22 10.98 10.66
C PRO A 68 -0.94 11.25 9.19
N PHE A 69 0.20 10.77 8.68
CA PHE A 69 0.62 11.06 7.32
C PHE A 69 0.78 9.81 6.48
N ILE A 70 0.46 9.94 5.20
CA ILE A 70 0.58 8.84 4.25
C ILE A 70 2.03 8.35 4.18
N ASN A 71 2.21 7.06 4.41
CA ASN A 71 3.50 6.36 4.39
C ASN A 71 4.57 6.89 5.35
N TYR A 72 4.17 7.63 6.39
CA TYR A 72 5.11 8.11 7.40
C TYR A 72 4.56 7.95 8.82
N PRO A 73 4.49 6.75 9.35
CA PRO A 73 4.01 6.49 10.72
C PRO A 73 5.04 6.78 11.81
N PHE A 74 6.24 7.22 11.46
CA PHE A 74 7.38 7.36 12.39
C PHE A 74 7.27 8.53 13.37
N LEU A 75 6.31 9.44 13.18
CA LEU A 75 6.05 10.53 14.13
C LEU A 75 5.24 10.10 15.36
N THR A 76 4.57 8.96 15.27
CA THR A 76 3.61 8.49 16.29
C THR A 76 3.99 7.13 16.87
N VAL A 77 5.28 6.83 16.89
CA VAL A 77 5.83 5.52 17.31
C VAL A 77 5.31 5.07 18.67
N ASP A 78 5.35 5.94 19.66
CA ASP A 78 4.94 5.58 21.03
C ASP A 78 3.42 5.31 21.11
N LYS A 79 2.61 6.12 20.44
CA LYS A 79 1.17 5.88 20.32
C LYS A 79 0.88 4.55 19.65
N MET A 80 1.60 4.22 18.59
CA MET A 80 1.44 2.94 17.89
C MET A 80 1.88 1.76 18.76
N LYS A 81 2.99 1.86 19.49
CA LYS A 81 3.41 0.82 20.45
C LYS A 81 2.35 0.56 21.52
N GLU A 82 1.77 1.62 22.05
CA GLU A 82 0.70 1.50 23.04
C GLU A 82 -0.55 0.88 22.43
N PHE A 83 -0.90 1.29 21.21
CA PHE A 83 -2.02 0.74 20.47
C PHE A 83 -1.84 -0.75 20.19
N THR A 84 -0.72 -1.16 19.62
CA THR A 84 -0.44 -2.57 19.31
C THR A 84 -0.47 -3.41 20.57
N ARG A 85 0.21 -3.00 21.64
CA ARG A 85 0.20 -3.70 22.94
C ARG A 85 -1.22 -3.89 23.49
N LYS A 86 -2.05 -2.83 23.45
CA LYS A 86 -3.43 -2.86 23.91
C LYS A 86 -4.24 -3.92 23.17
N TRP A 87 -4.15 -3.90 21.83
CA TRP A 87 -4.97 -4.76 20.99
C TRP A 87 -4.44 -6.20 20.92
N HIS A 88 -3.13 -6.39 21.01
CA HIS A 88 -2.55 -7.74 21.22
C HIS A 88 -3.07 -8.36 22.51
N GLY A 89 -3.16 -7.58 23.58
CA GLY A 89 -3.77 -8.04 24.85
C GLY A 89 -5.23 -8.49 24.74
N LYS A 90 -5.92 -8.06 23.67
CA LYS A 90 -7.30 -8.49 23.33
C LYS A 90 -7.35 -9.58 22.25
N GLY A 91 -6.21 -10.11 21.84
CA GLY A 91 -6.10 -11.15 20.82
C GLY A 91 -6.33 -10.65 19.39
N CYS A 92 -6.15 -9.35 19.14
CA CYS A 92 -6.25 -8.76 17.82
C CYS A 92 -4.85 -8.50 17.24
N LYS A 93 -4.70 -8.70 15.94
CA LYS A 93 -3.55 -8.25 15.17
C LYS A 93 -3.73 -6.79 14.73
N VAL A 94 -2.62 -6.05 14.60
CA VAL A 94 -2.63 -4.65 14.17
C VAL A 94 -1.81 -4.47 12.91
N LYS A 95 -2.40 -3.85 11.91
CA LYS A 95 -1.78 -3.54 10.63
C LYS A 95 -1.85 -2.05 10.34
N LEU A 96 -0.90 -1.58 9.52
CA LEU A 96 -0.85 -0.19 9.08
C LEU A 96 -1.09 -0.07 7.58
N TYR A 97 -1.75 1.02 7.19
CA TYR A 97 -1.69 1.53 5.84
C TYR A 97 -0.24 1.98 5.56
N TYR A 98 0.41 1.30 4.66
CA TYR A 98 1.78 1.60 4.25
C TYR A 98 1.97 1.14 2.80
N THR A 99 1.72 2.04 1.88
CA THR A 99 1.78 1.78 0.44
C THR A 99 3.10 2.26 -0.17
N LEU A 100 3.35 1.94 -1.43
CA LEU A 100 4.65 2.13 -2.08
C LEU A 100 4.76 3.38 -2.93
N ARG A 101 3.65 3.90 -3.38
CA ARG A 101 3.60 4.92 -4.46
C ARG A 101 3.70 6.36 -3.97
N GLU A 102 3.60 6.59 -2.68
CA GLU A 102 3.44 7.92 -2.11
C GLU A 102 4.26 8.09 -0.84
N LEU A 103 4.68 9.32 -0.58
CA LEU A 103 5.24 9.74 0.70
C LEU A 103 4.67 11.13 1.00
N THR A 104 4.29 11.37 2.24
CA THR A 104 3.81 12.70 2.62
C THR A 104 4.84 13.78 2.32
N SER A 105 4.37 14.93 1.85
CA SER A 105 5.20 16.13 1.67
C SER A 105 5.49 16.86 2.99
N ALA A 106 4.82 16.47 4.09
CA ALA A 106 4.93 17.11 5.39
C ALA A 106 6.17 16.71 6.21
N VAL A 107 7.02 15.81 5.68
CA VAL A 107 8.21 15.32 6.38
C VAL A 107 9.50 15.77 5.71
N THR A 108 10.55 15.93 6.53
CA THR A 108 11.86 16.41 6.05
C THR A 108 12.55 15.46 5.10
N GLU A 109 12.29 14.17 5.23
CA GLU A 109 12.89 13.12 4.38
C GLU A 109 12.59 13.30 2.90
N ILE A 110 11.40 13.82 2.55
CA ILE A 110 11.07 14.06 1.13
C ILE A 110 12.06 15.03 0.47
N TRP A 111 12.53 16.02 1.21
CA TRP A 111 13.47 17.02 0.71
C TRP A 111 14.87 16.44 0.48
N ALA A 112 15.28 15.47 1.29
CA ALA A 112 16.52 14.73 1.07
C ALA A 112 16.39 13.77 -0.12
N ILE A 113 15.28 13.04 -0.19
CA ILE A 113 15.00 12.04 -1.25
C ILE A 113 14.88 12.72 -2.62
N ARG A 114 14.26 13.89 -2.71
CA ARG A 114 14.08 14.60 -3.99
C ARG A 114 15.40 14.96 -4.67
N SER A 115 16.51 14.99 -3.94
CA SER A 115 17.83 15.19 -4.57
C SER A 115 18.18 14.11 -5.59
N LEU A 116 17.49 12.97 -5.55
CA LEU A 116 17.62 11.86 -6.50
C LEU A 116 16.76 12.05 -7.77
N GLY A 117 15.99 13.14 -7.84
CA GLY A 117 15.23 13.53 -9.03
C GLY A 117 14.30 12.45 -9.56
N ASP A 118 14.34 12.21 -10.85
CA ASP A 118 13.44 11.28 -11.56
C ASP A 118 13.60 9.81 -11.16
N GLU A 119 14.65 9.45 -10.44
CA GLU A 119 14.78 8.12 -9.86
C GLU A 119 13.69 7.88 -8.81
N ILE A 120 13.28 8.92 -8.09
CA ILE A 120 12.34 8.83 -6.96
C ILE A 120 11.00 9.49 -7.29
N LEU A 121 11.04 10.72 -7.83
CA LEU A 121 9.86 11.53 -8.04
C LEU A 121 9.30 11.37 -9.46
N ARG A 122 8.01 11.17 -9.56
CA ARG A 122 7.27 11.13 -10.82
C ARG A 122 6.52 12.42 -11.06
N GLY A 123 6.30 12.73 -12.34
CA GLY A 123 5.37 13.78 -12.72
C GLY A 123 3.95 13.46 -12.27
N GLY A 124 3.28 14.46 -11.71
CA GLY A 124 1.90 14.38 -11.24
C GLY A 124 1.09 15.58 -11.71
N ASN A 125 0.09 15.95 -10.91
CA ASN A 125 -0.82 17.06 -11.26
C ASN A 125 -0.24 18.44 -10.98
N GLY A 126 0.91 18.53 -10.32
CA GLY A 126 1.60 19.80 -10.11
C GLY A 126 2.27 20.32 -11.37
N GLY A 127 2.76 21.54 -11.36
CA GLY A 127 3.35 22.23 -12.51
C GLY A 127 4.86 22.46 -12.40
N GLY A 128 5.60 22.00 -13.38
CA GLY A 128 6.96 22.44 -13.70
C GLY A 128 8.12 22.05 -12.82
N PHE A 129 9.27 22.37 -13.29
CA PHE A 129 10.59 22.42 -12.68
C PHE A 129 11.11 23.83 -12.96
N PRO A 130 11.96 24.39 -12.27
CA PRO A 130 13.11 23.98 -11.51
C PRO A 130 13.04 24.39 -10.03
N TRP A 131 14.03 23.95 -9.24
CA TRP A 131 14.19 24.25 -7.82
C TRP A 131 13.99 25.74 -7.46
N CYS A 132 14.50 26.66 -8.25
CA CYS A 132 14.36 28.11 -8.01
C CYS A 132 12.90 28.57 -7.99
N ARG A 133 12.03 28.00 -8.82
CA ARG A 133 10.62 28.38 -8.88
C ARG A 133 9.87 27.93 -7.64
N GLU A 134 10.18 26.76 -7.11
CA GLU A 134 9.56 26.27 -5.89
C GLU A 134 9.79 27.19 -4.68
N HIS A 135 10.90 27.91 -4.68
CA HIS A 135 11.29 28.80 -3.57
C HIS A 135 10.98 30.27 -3.82
N LEU A 136 10.84 30.70 -5.05
CA LEU A 136 10.73 32.11 -5.43
C LEU A 136 9.37 32.51 -5.98
N VAL A 137 8.55 31.53 -6.40
CA VAL A 137 7.24 31.82 -6.99
C VAL A 137 6.13 31.43 -6.00
N THR A 138 5.44 32.42 -5.50
CA THR A 138 4.28 32.20 -4.60
C THR A 138 3.22 31.36 -5.31
N GLY A 139 2.75 30.31 -4.63
CA GLY A 139 1.71 29.41 -5.16
C GLY A 139 2.21 28.43 -6.24
N TYR A 140 3.52 28.34 -6.46
CA TYR A 140 4.06 27.33 -7.35
C TYR A 140 3.92 25.94 -6.76
N THR A 141 3.34 25.00 -7.54
CA THR A 141 3.19 23.60 -7.15
C THR A 141 4.06 22.71 -8.04
N PRO A 142 5.00 21.94 -7.49
CA PRO A 142 5.84 21.02 -8.29
C PRO A 142 5.02 19.87 -8.89
N GLN A 143 5.49 19.30 -9.99
CA GLN A 143 4.80 18.21 -10.70
C GLN A 143 4.63 16.95 -9.85
N TRP A 144 5.53 16.70 -8.94
CA TRP A 144 5.50 15.52 -8.06
C TRP A 144 4.55 15.68 -6.87
N TYR A 145 4.01 16.87 -6.61
CA TYR A 145 3.11 17.13 -5.50
C TYR A 145 1.69 16.67 -5.82
N GLN A 146 1.07 15.99 -4.87
CA GLN A 146 -0.32 15.56 -4.92
C GLN A 146 -1.05 16.08 -3.69
N HIS A 147 -2.07 16.91 -3.90
CA HIS A 147 -2.98 17.31 -2.84
C HIS A 147 -4.06 16.23 -2.67
N PHE A 148 -4.32 15.86 -1.42
CA PHE A 148 -5.44 15.02 -1.04
C PHE A 148 -6.42 15.82 -0.19
N ASP A 149 -7.67 15.91 -0.63
CA ASP A 149 -8.76 16.53 0.14
C ASP A 149 -9.22 15.63 1.31
N HIS A 150 -8.28 15.07 2.04
CA HIS A 150 -8.56 14.30 3.25
C HIS A 150 -8.18 15.11 4.47
N THR A 151 -9.12 15.87 4.97
CA THR A 151 -9.10 16.36 6.34
C THR A 151 -9.92 15.38 7.17
N ASP A 152 -9.26 14.69 8.08
CA ASP A 152 -9.97 13.96 9.12
C ASP A 152 -10.52 14.93 10.18
N ASP A 153 -11.23 14.39 11.18
CA ASP A 153 -11.76 15.17 12.31
C ASP A 153 -10.66 15.87 13.14
N THR A 154 -9.39 15.54 12.93
CA THR A 154 -8.23 16.16 13.59
C THR A 154 -7.65 17.34 12.80
N GLY A 155 -8.12 17.59 11.60
CA GLY A 155 -7.60 18.62 10.69
C GLY A 155 -6.27 18.25 10.02
N ILE A 156 -5.87 17.00 10.07
CA ILE A 156 -4.64 16.51 9.41
C ILE A 156 -4.85 16.45 7.90
N VAL A 157 -4.00 17.16 7.18
CA VAL A 157 -3.99 17.15 5.71
C VAL A 157 -2.98 16.15 5.20
N ALA A 158 -3.44 15.20 4.39
CA ALA A 158 -2.60 14.14 3.85
C ALA A 158 -2.09 14.47 2.44
N ASP A 159 -1.28 15.51 2.31
CA ASP A 159 -0.58 15.79 1.06
C ASP A 159 0.54 14.78 0.82
N ALA A 160 0.78 14.43 -0.44
CA ALA A 160 1.80 13.47 -0.79
C ALA A 160 2.67 13.90 -1.97
N ALA A 161 3.87 13.35 -2.02
CA ALA A 161 4.69 13.30 -3.21
C ALA A 161 4.40 12.02 -3.98
N ILE A 162 4.32 12.10 -5.30
CA ILE A 162 4.19 10.94 -6.16
C ILE A 162 5.57 10.32 -6.37
N LEU A 163 5.70 9.06 -5.98
CA LEU A 163 6.96 8.33 -6.04
C LEU A 163 6.97 7.32 -7.19
N THR A 164 8.17 6.98 -7.63
CA THR A 164 8.35 5.96 -8.67
C THR A 164 7.92 4.57 -8.18
N SER A 165 7.36 3.78 -9.08
CA SER A 165 7.10 2.36 -8.87
C SER A 165 8.18 1.45 -9.47
N GLU A 166 9.27 2.00 -10.00
CA GLU A 166 10.34 1.22 -10.64
C GLU A 166 11.20 0.51 -9.61
N SER A 167 11.33 -0.80 -9.75
CA SER A 167 12.00 -1.69 -8.79
C SER A 167 13.48 -1.38 -8.51
N ASN A 168 14.13 -0.64 -9.37
CA ASN A 168 15.53 -0.25 -9.23
C ASN A 168 15.74 1.04 -8.41
N SER A 169 14.67 1.73 -8.06
CA SER A 169 14.75 2.95 -7.26
C SER A 169 15.28 2.70 -5.86
N ARG A 170 16.15 3.57 -5.38
CA ARG A 170 16.63 3.59 -4.00
C ARG A 170 15.53 3.88 -2.97
N TRP A 171 14.41 4.44 -3.41
CA TRP A 171 13.19 4.58 -2.61
C TRP A 171 12.81 3.27 -1.90
N TYR A 172 12.90 2.15 -2.60
CA TYR A 172 12.53 0.87 -2.02
C TYR A 172 13.48 0.35 -0.94
N ASN A 173 14.73 0.83 -0.92
CA ASN A 173 15.62 0.52 0.20
C ASN A 173 15.14 1.21 1.47
N TYR A 174 14.80 2.50 1.36
CA TYR A 174 14.19 3.27 2.46
C TYR A 174 12.87 2.64 2.92
N TYR A 175 11.97 2.36 1.97
CA TYR A 175 10.66 1.80 2.25
C TYR A 175 10.74 0.43 2.94
N VAL A 176 11.52 -0.50 2.41
CA VAL A 176 11.64 -1.87 2.94
C VAL A 176 12.33 -1.88 4.31
N GLU A 177 13.33 -1.03 4.52
CA GLU A 177 13.97 -0.89 5.82
C GLU A 177 13.05 -0.24 6.85
N GLY A 178 12.30 0.78 6.46
CA GLY A 178 11.24 1.37 7.28
C GLY A 178 10.19 0.36 7.70
N LEU A 179 9.79 -0.52 6.79
CA LEU A 179 8.85 -1.61 7.07
C LEU A 179 9.41 -2.60 8.10
N ARG A 180 10.66 -3.05 7.91
CA ARG A 180 11.36 -3.92 8.87
C ARG A 180 11.40 -3.28 10.25
N TRP A 181 11.80 -2.01 10.30
CA TRP A 181 11.89 -1.23 11.52
C TRP A 181 10.54 -1.11 12.25
N MET A 182 9.44 -0.89 11.53
CA MET A 182 8.10 -0.81 12.11
C MET A 182 7.67 -2.13 12.76
N VAL A 183 7.92 -3.25 12.09
CA VAL A 183 7.61 -4.57 12.66
C VAL A 183 8.41 -4.80 13.94
N GLU A 184 9.69 -4.44 13.94
CA GLU A 184 10.61 -4.62 15.07
C GLU A 184 10.28 -3.68 16.25
N ASN A 185 9.95 -2.42 15.96
CA ASN A 185 9.87 -1.39 16.97
C ASN A 185 8.44 -0.99 17.37
N MET A 186 7.46 -1.18 16.50
CA MET A 186 6.05 -0.92 16.81
C MET A 186 5.24 -2.20 17.04
N ASP A 187 5.85 -3.36 16.82
CA ASP A 187 5.24 -4.69 16.95
C ASP A 187 3.99 -4.89 16.07
N ILE A 188 3.92 -4.21 14.92
CA ILE A 188 2.82 -4.39 13.98
C ILE A 188 2.83 -5.80 13.39
N ASP A 189 1.64 -6.30 13.02
CA ASP A 189 1.46 -7.65 12.46
C ASP A 189 1.34 -7.67 10.95
N GLY A 190 1.45 -6.53 10.30
CA GLY A 190 1.33 -6.47 8.86
C GLY A 190 1.04 -5.09 8.32
N ILE A 191 0.76 -5.06 7.03
CA ILE A 191 0.44 -3.84 6.30
C ILE A 191 -0.75 -4.03 5.37
N TYR A 192 -1.33 -2.90 5.02
CA TYR A 192 -2.34 -2.76 3.98
C TYR A 192 -1.74 -1.93 2.86
N LEU A 193 -1.66 -2.53 1.69
CA LEU A 193 -1.19 -1.90 0.46
C LEU A 193 -2.40 -1.40 -0.31
N ASP A 194 -2.51 -0.11 -0.43
CA ASP A 194 -3.51 0.52 -1.26
C ASP A 194 -2.93 0.75 -2.63
N ASP A 195 -3.59 0.19 -3.63
CA ASP A 195 -3.16 0.28 -5.00
C ASP A 195 -1.90 -0.52 -5.39
N VAL A 196 -1.95 -1.15 -6.56
CA VAL A 196 -0.85 -1.98 -7.07
C VAL A 196 -0.07 -1.21 -8.11
N SER A 197 1.04 -0.64 -7.72
CA SER A 197 1.92 0.10 -8.63
C SER A 197 3.39 -0.32 -8.55
N TYR A 198 3.65 -1.59 -8.27
CA TYR A 198 5.01 -2.08 -8.05
C TYR A 198 5.19 -3.51 -8.55
N ASP A 199 6.44 -3.92 -8.69
CA ASP A 199 6.75 -5.23 -9.20
C ASP A 199 6.86 -6.32 -8.11
N ARG A 200 6.89 -7.55 -8.57
CA ARG A 200 7.01 -8.74 -7.73
C ARG A 200 8.26 -8.74 -6.85
N ARG A 201 9.38 -8.14 -7.30
CA ARG A 201 10.65 -8.12 -6.54
C ARG A 201 10.51 -7.31 -5.26
N ILE A 202 9.77 -6.23 -5.29
CA ILE A 202 9.52 -5.41 -4.10
C ILE A 202 8.69 -6.18 -3.09
N LEU A 203 7.60 -6.80 -3.50
CA LEU A 203 6.79 -7.64 -2.60
C LEU A 203 7.58 -8.77 -1.96
N LYS A 204 8.47 -9.41 -2.73
CA LYS A 204 9.38 -10.42 -2.20
C LYS A 204 10.30 -9.86 -1.12
N ARG A 205 10.86 -8.66 -1.34
CA ARG A 205 11.71 -7.98 -0.36
C ARG A 205 10.94 -7.62 0.91
N MET A 206 9.74 -7.05 0.76
CA MET A 206 8.84 -6.71 1.87
C MET A 206 8.53 -7.94 2.71
N ARG A 207 8.08 -9.03 2.08
CA ARG A 207 7.79 -10.29 2.78
C ARG A 207 9.00 -10.78 3.58
N ARG A 208 10.19 -10.80 2.97
CA ARG A 208 11.41 -11.24 3.64
C ARG A 208 11.81 -10.34 4.80
N ALA A 209 11.68 -9.03 4.65
CA ALA A 209 11.99 -8.07 5.71
C ALA A 209 11.08 -8.26 6.92
N MET A 210 9.77 -8.41 6.70
CA MET A 210 8.80 -8.62 7.78
C MET A 210 9.01 -9.98 8.48
N GLU A 211 9.09 -11.07 7.70
CA GLU A 211 9.25 -12.43 8.22
C GLU A 211 10.57 -12.63 8.98
N SER A 212 11.63 -11.87 8.64
CA SER A 212 12.90 -11.94 9.37
C SER A 212 12.81 -11.40 10.80
N VAL A 213 11.80 -10.57 11.08
CA VAL A 213 11.57 -9.98 12.41
C VAL A 213 10.43 -10.70 13.12
N LYS A 214 9.30 -10.87 12.44
CA LYS A 214 8.07 -11.42 13.03
C LYS A 214 7.41 -12.38 12.05
N PRO A 215 7.59 -13.68 12.22
CA PRO A 215 6.93 -14.69 11.39
C PRO A 215 5.41 -14.59 11.44
N GLY A 216 4.76 -14.77 10.30
CA GLY A 216 3.30 -14.72 10.18
C GLY A 216 2.70 -13.32 10.04
N CYS A 217 3.50 -12.35 9.64
CA CYS A 217 3.01 -11.04 9.24
C CYS A 217 2.05 -11.14 8.05
N ILE A 218 1.07 -10.24 8.01
CA ILE A 218 0.01 -10.21 7.00
C ILE A 218 0.26 -9.05 6.04
N ILE A 219 0.24 -9.34 4.74
CA ILE A 219 0.25 -8.33 3.68
C ILE A 219 -1.07 -8.41 2.92
N ASP A 220 -1.87 -7.36 3.00
CA ASP A 220 -3.08 -7.21 2.23
C ASP A 220 -2.85 -6.31 1.04
N LEU A 221 -3.49 -6.64 -0.07
CA LEU A 221 -3.45 -5.91 -1.31
C LEU A 221 -4.84 -5.45 -1.68
N HIS A 222 -5.03 -4.14 -1.77
CA HIS A 222 -6.26 -3.54 -2.25
C HIS A 222 -6.17 -3.30 -3.76
N SER A 223 -7.20 -3.71 -4.49
CA SER A 223 -7.28 -3.45 -5.92
C SER A 223 -7.60 -1.97 -6.19
N ASN A 224 -6.98 -1.42 -7.23
CA ASN A 224 -7.13 -0.03 -7.58
C ASN A 224 -8.30 0.23 -8.52
N THR A 225 -8.89 1.43 -8.41
CA THR A 225 -9.94 1.93 -9.30
C THR A 225 -9.46 2.23 -10.71
N GLY A 226 -8.24 2.71 -10.88
CA GLY A 226 -7.71 3.17 -12.17
C GLY A 226 -7.13 2.08 -13.05
N PHE A 227 -6.49 1.10 -12.45
CA PHE A 227 -5.67 0.11 -13.17
C PHE A 227 -6.27 -1.29 -13.21
N SER A 228 -7.22 -1.59 -12.34
CA SER A 228 -7.67 -2.95 -12.10
C SER A 228 -9.16 -3.10 -12.39
N LYS A 229 -9.54 -2.99 -13.63
CA LYS A 229 -10.91 -3.28 -14.07
C LYS A 229 -11.11 -4.76 -14.46
N GLY A 230 -10.10 -5.56 -14.24
CA GLY A 230 -10.11 -6.99 -14.57
C GLY A 230 -10.28 -7.88 -13.33
N PRO A 231 -10.37 -9.18 -13.54
CA PRO A 231 -10.50 -10.17 -12.47
C PRO A 231 -9.24 -10.24 -11.59
N ALA A 232 -9.38 -10.84 -10.40
CA ALA A 232 -8.31 -10.90 -9.40
C ALA A 232 -7.07 -11.67 -9.86
N ASN A 233 -7.21 -12.56 -10.85
CA ASN A 233 -6.08 -13.32 -11.39
C ASN A 233 -5.03 -12.45 -12.11
N GLN A 234 -5.33 -11.20 -12.43
CA GLN A 234 -4.32 -10.24 -12.90
C GLN A 234 -3.22 -9.97 -11.85
N TYR A 235 -3.50 -10.25 -10.57
CA TYR A 235 -2.55 -10.13 -9.47
C TYR A 235 -1.82 -11.45 -9.15
N ALA A 236 -1.98 -12.48 -9.97
CA ALA A 236 -1.48 -13.82 -9.69
C ALA A 236 0.03 -13.87 -9.39
N ASP A 237 0.82 -13.02 -10.04
CA ASP A 237 2.26 -12.88 -9.80
C ASP A 237 2.60 -12.43 -8.38
N PHE A 238 1.65 -11.79 -7.69
CA PHE A 238 1.84 -11.28 -6.33
C PHE A 238 1.34 -12.26 -5.26
N PHE A 239 0.48 -13.20 -5.60
CA PHE A 239 -0.13 -14.14 -4.65
C PHE A 239 0.86 -14.87 -3.74
N PRO A 240 2.08 -15.23 -4.17
CA PRO A 240 3.05 -15.83 -3.26
C PRO A 240 3.46 -14.95 -2.07
N TYR A 241 3.29 -13.63 -2.19
CA TYR A 241 3.80 -12.64 -1.24
C TYR A 241 2.72 -11.94 -0.44
N ILE A 242 1.46 -12.06 -0.81
CA ILE A 242 0.30 -11.44 -0.16
C ILE A 242 -0.57 -12.50 0.51
N ASP A 243 -1.37 -12.09 1.48
CA ASP A 243 -2.25 -12.98 2.25
C ASP A 243 -3.72 -12.76 1.93
N LYS A 244 -4.07 -11.56 1.49
CA LYS A 244 -5.44 -11.20 1.17
C LYS A 244 -5.49 -10.19 0.03
N VAL A 245 -6.46 -10.36 -0.86
CA VAL A 245 -6.86 -9.36 -1.85
C VAL A 245 -8.16 -8.74 -1.40
N TRP A 246 -8.18 -7.41 -1.36
CA TRP A 246 -9.39 -6.63 -1.17
C TRP A 246 -9.89 -6.21 -2.56
N PHE A 247 -11.09 -6.64 -2.90
CA PHE A 247 -11.76 -6.15 -4.10
C PHE A 247 -12.31 -4.76 -3.80
N GLY A 248 -11.62 -3.75 -4.33
CA GLY A 248 -11.94 -2.36 -4.06
C GLY A 248 -12.88 -1.75 -5.10
N GLU A 249 -12.74 -0.46 -5.29
CA GLU A 249 -13.61 0.38 -6.11
C GLU A 249 -13.62 0.00 -7.60
N SER A 250 -12.65 -0.80 -8.05
CA SER A 250 -12.61 -1.32 -9.43
C SER A 250 -13.64 -2.39 -9.71
N PHE A 251 -14.21 -3.00 -8.67
CA PHE A 251 -15.17 -4.08 -8.79
C PHE A 251 -16.60 -3.55 -8.67
N LEU A 252 -17.33 -3.63 -9.75
CA LEU A 252 -18.73 -3.24 -9.78
C LEU A 252 -19.60 -4.40 -9.30
N TYR A 253 -19.67 -4.60 -7.99
CA TYR A 253 -20.32 -5.74 -7.33
C TYR A 253 -21.76 -5.99 -7.82
N ASP A 254 -22.50 -4.90 -8.11
CA ASP A 254 -23.88 -4.98 -8.58
C ASP A 254 -24.01 -5.36 -10.06
N LYS A 255 -22.91 -5.27 -10.83
CA LYS A 255 -22.91 -5.45 -12.28
C LYS A 255 -22.05 -6.63 -12.75
N MET A 256 -21.14 -7.10 -11.90
CA MET A 256 -20.24 -8.19 -12.21
C MET A 256 -20.70 -9.48 -11.54
N PRO A 257 -21.01 -10.55 -12.28
CA PRO A 257 -21.28 -11.84 -11.66
C PRO A 257 -20.00 -12.35 -10.95
N PRO A 258 -20.13 -13.07 -9.82
CA PRO A 258 -18.99 -13.57 -9.03
C PRO A 258 -17.96 -14.34 -9.83
N ALA A 259 -18.38 -15.05 -10.88
CA ALA A 259 -17.48 -15.76 -11.79
C ALA A 259 -16.46 -14.86 -12.52
N ASN A 260 -16.73 -13.56 -12.60
CA ASN A 260 -15.85 -12.59 -13.25
C ASN A 260 -14.89 -11.90 -12.23
N TRP A 261 -14.97 -12.25 -10.96
CA TRP A 261 -14.09 -11.68 -9.93
C TRP A 261 -12.73 -12.39 -9.87
N LEU A 262 -12.63 -13.61 -10.38
CA LEU A 262 -11.45 -14.47 -10.31
C LEU A 262 -10.67 -14.59 -11.63
#